data_bbecdb0db0fcc5877ad489c6400f2962
#
_entry.id   bbecdb0db0fcc5877ad489c6400f2962
#
_cell.length_a   1.000
_cell.length_b   1.000
_cell.length_c   1.000
_cell.angle_alpha   90.00
_cell.angle_beta   90.00
_cell.angle_gamma   90.00
#
_symmetry.space_group_name_H-M   'P 1'
#
loop_
_entity.id
_entity.type
_entity.pdbx_description
1 polymer ?
#
loop_
_entity_poly.entity_id
_entity_poly.type
_entity_poly.pdbx_seq_one_letter_code
_entity_poly.pdbx_strand_id
1 'polypeptide(L)'
;VELGAGNGEMMSQIIKTLDNFNEIKLSANLLILEKSPLLIKIQKDKLNKKKVKWIKNLKKIPKIPTIFLANEFFDAFPIKQYLKKGNNWYEKYISLKKNKLEVCDQEVSSKIIEKYIGENIKKENFVEYSPSAMKIVNEISNFIFKNNGGLLMIDYGFTSGKMKDTLQSVQSHRKTSFLKNPYNTDITHLI
;
A
#
# COMPACT_ATOMS: atom_id res chain seq x y z
N VAL A 1 -15.06 4.25 -0.75
CA VAL A 1 -14.00 4.02 -1.72
C VAL A 1 -13.15 2.84 -1.28
N GLU A 2 -13.06 1.79 -2.08
CA GLU A 2 -12.11 0.69 -1.85
C GLU A 2 -10.82 0.97 -2.61
N LEU A 3 -9.68 0.82 -1.94
CA LEU A 3 -8.35 1.01 -2.49
C LEU A 3 -7.76 -0.36 -2.85
N GLY A 4 -7.52 -0.61 -4.16
CA GLY A 4 -6.92 -1.88 -4.59
C GLY A 4 -7.82 -3.09 -4.33
N ALA A 5 -8.96 -3.17 -4.99
CA ALA A 5 -10.00 -4.18 -4.69
C ALA A 5 -9.63 -5.63 -5.10
N GLY A 6 -8.41 -5.89 -5.58
CA GLY A 6 -8.01 -7.21 -6.04
C GLY A 6 -8.99 -7.79 -7.06
N ASN A 7 -9.58 -8.94 -6.77
CA ASN A 7 -10.62 -9.56 -7.60
C ASN A 7 -12.05 -9.01 -7.35
N GLY A 8 -12.21 -8.01 -6.48
CA GLY A 8 -13.49 -7.37 -6.16
C GLY A 8 -14.34 -8.11 -5.13
N GLU A 9 -13.76 -9.03 -4.34
CA GLU A 9 -14.50 -9.81 -3.36
C GLU A 9 -15.10 -8.95 -2.26
N MET A 10 -14.28 -8.10 -1.62
CA MET A 10 -14.73 -7.25 -0.52
C MET A 10 -15.83 -6.28 -0.99
N MET A 11 -15.66 -5.61 -2.14
CA MET A 11 -16.69 -4.75 -2.71
C MET A 11 -18.00 -5.52 -2.99
N SER A 12 -17.90 -6.76 -3.45
CA SER A 12 -19.08 -7.62 -3.65
C SER A 12 -19.86 -7.85 -2.35
N GLN A 13 -19.15 -8.14 -1.26
CA GLN A 13 -19.79 -8.33 0.06
C GLN A 13 -20.35 -7.02 0.62
N ILE A 14 -19.63 -5.91 0.44
CA ILE A 14 -20.13 -4.58 0.81
C ILE A 14 -21.47 -4.29 0.10
N ILE A 15 -21.54 -4.50 -1.21
CA ILE A 15 -22.78 -4.30 -1.97
C ILE A 15 -23.92 -5.13 -1.42
N LYS A 16 -23.70 -6.43 -1.19
CA LYS A 16 -24.70 -7.34 -0.62
C LYS A 16 -25.19 -6.86 0.75
N THR A 17 -24.27 -6.40 1.60
CA THR A 17 -24.61 -5.88 2.92
C THR A 17 -25.43 -4.60 2.82
N LEU A 18 -24.99 -3.64 2.00
CA LEU A 18 -25.70 -2.36 1.82
C LEU A 18 -27.07 -2.52 1.16
N ASP A 19 -27.27 -3.57 0.38
CA ASP A 19 -28.57 -3.85 -0.25
C ASP A 19 -29.68 -4.16 0.78
N ASN A 20 -29.31 -4.51 2.02
CA ASN A 20 -30.25 -4.71 3.14
C ASN A 20 -30.73 -3.40 3.79
N PHE A 21 -30.10 -2.27 3.46
CA PHE A 21 -30.40 -0.96 4.05
C PHE A 21 -30.83 0.02 2.97
N ASN A 22 -32.12 0.21 2.79
CA ASN A 22 -32.69 1.01 1.69
C ASN A 22 -32.14 2.44 1.61
N GLU A 23 -32.00 3.12 2.73
CA GLU A 23 -31.51 4.50 2.78
C GLU A 23 -30.04 4.58 2.31
N ILE A 24 -29.20 3.67 2.77
CA ILE A 24 -27.78 3.61 2.38
C ILE A 24 -27.65 3.18 0.92
N LYS A 25 -28.45 2.21 0.48
CA LYS A 25 -28.49 1.73 -0.90
C LYS A 25 -28.76 2.84 -1.91
N LEU A 26 -29.62 3.78 -1.57
CA LEU A 26 -29.97 4.91 -2.43
C LEU A 26 -28.94 6.05 -2.40
N SER A 27 -28.29 6.27 -1.27
CA SER A 27 -27.38 7.40 -1.05
C SER A 27 -25.89 7.07 -1.29
N ALA A 28 -25.47 5.81 -1.14
CA ALA A 28 -24.08 5.43 -1.25
C ALA A 28 -23.52 5.49 -2.66
N ASN A 29 -22.40 6.20 -2.83
CA ASN A 29 -21.57 6.16 -4.03
C ASN A 29 -20.40 5.20 -3.86
N LEU A 30 -20.41 4.08 -4.57
CA LEU A 30 -19.36 3.06 -4.47
C LEU A 30 -18.27 3.30 -5.53
N LEU A 31 -17.05 3.45 -5.08
CA LEU A 31 -15.88 3.67 -5.95
C LEU A 31 -14.80 2.65 -5.65
N ILE A 32 -14.10 2.22 -6.69
CA ILE A 32 -12.87 1.43 -6.59
C ILE A 32 -11.73 2.24 -7.19
N LEU A 33 -10.65 2.45 -6.42
CA LEU A 33 -9.39 2.95 -6.92
C LEU A 33 -8.56 1.77 -7.42
N GLU A 34 -8.47 1.63 -8.73
CA GLU A 34 -7.71 0.55 -9.37
C GLU A 34 -6.98 1.08 -10.60
N LYS A 35 -5.71 0.67 -10.78
CA LYS A 35 -4.87 1.08 -11.91
C LYS A 35 -4.68 -0.03 -12.94
N SER A 36 -4.78 -1.29 -12.52
CA SER A 36 -4.60 -2.45 -13.39
C SER A 36 -5.79 -2.65 -14.33
N PRO A 37 -5.60 -2.56 -15.66
CA PRO A 37 -6.69 -2.82 -16.61
C PRO A 37 -7.24 -4.25 -16.50
N LEU A 38 -6.38 -5.22 -16.18
CA LEU A 38 -6.76 -6.61 -15.99
C LEU A 38 -7.69 -6.77 -14.79
N LEU A 39 -7.30 -6.22 -13.62
CA LEU A 39 -8.13 -6.28 -12.42
C LEU A 39 -9.44 -5.54 -12.59
N ILE A 40 -9.42 -4.37 -13.25
CA ILE A 40 -10.68 -3.65 -13.58
C ILE A 40 -11.62 -4.51 -14.40
N LYS A 41 -11.11 -5.30 -15.36
CA LYS A 41 -11.94 -6.22 -16.16
C LYS A 41 -12.56 -7.29 -15.26
N ILE A 42 -11.76 -7.97 -14.46
CA ILE A 42 -12.23 -9.02 -13.51
C ILE A 42 -13.28 -8.45 -12.55
N GLN A 43 -13.01 -7.28 -11.96
CA GLN A 43 -13.93 -6.61 -11.06
C GLN A 43 -15.25 -6.24 -11.74
N LYS A 44 -15.21 -5.75 -12.98
CA LYS A 44 -16.42 -5.41 -13.75
C LYS A 44 -17.29 -6.63 -14.05
N ASP A 45 -16.66 -7.75 -14.38
CA ASP A 45 -17.36 -9.00 -14.64
C ASP A 45 -18.04 -9.51 -13.35
N LYS A 46 -17.35 -9.46 -12.23
CA LYS A 46 -17.85 -9.91 -10.92
C LYS A 46 -18.92 -8.99 -10.33
N LEU A 47 -18.72 -7.68 -10.37
CA LEU A 47 -19.58 -6.70 -9.69
C LEU A 47 -20.81 -6.26 -10.54
N ASN A 48 -21.01 -6.87 -11.68
CA ASN A 48 -22.18 -6.71 -12.56
C ASN A 48 -22.52 -5.23 -12.87
N LYS A 49 -21.53 -4.38 -12.99
CA LYS A 49 -21.51 -2.97 -13.48
C LYS A 49 -22.51 -1.98 -12.82
N LYS A 50 -23.42 -2.41 -11.97
CA LYS A 50 -24.64 -1.62 -11.67
C LYS A 50 -24.46 -0.47 -10.69
N LYS A 51 -23.42 -0.47 -9.84
CA LYS A 51 -23.32 0.55 -8.77
C LYS A 51 -21.92 1.06 -8.51
N VAL A 52 -20.89 0.46 -9.10
CA VAL A 52 -19.48 0.78 -8.79
C VAL A 52 -18.89 1.61 -9.91
N LYS A 53 -18.18 2.68 -9.55
CA LYS A 53 -17.37 3.49 -10.47
C LYS A 53 -15.90 3.21 -10.22
N TRP A 54 -15.13 3.00 -11.30
CA TRP A 54 -13.67 2.83 -11.23
C TRP A 54 -12.99 4.17 -11.44
N ILE A 55 -12.05 4.47 -10.56
CA ILE A 55 -11.20 5.67 -10.63
C ILE A 55 -9.73 5.27 -10.62
N LYS A 56 -8.88 6.08 -11.28
CA LYS A 56 -7.44 5.83 -11.35
C LYS A 56 -6.61 6.73 -10.42
N ASN A 57 -7.25 7.73 -9.80
CA ASN A 57 -6.61 8.64 -8.86
C ASN A 57 -7.64 9.25 -7.90
N LEU A 58 -7.18 9.67 -6.72
CA LEU A 58 -8.02 10.21 -5.64
C LEU A 58 -8.70 11.53 -6.02
N LYS A 59 -8.19 12.28 -6.99
CA LYS A 59 -8.77 13.57 -7.45
C LYS A 59 -10.15 13.40 -8.11
N LYS A 60 -10.51 12.18 -8.48
CA LYS A 60 -11.81 11.85 -9.10
C LYS A 60 -12.91 11.53 -8.07
N ILE A 61 -12.57 11.53 -6.78
CA ILE A 61 -13.56 11.31 -5.70
C ILE A 61 -14.40 12.58 -5.54
N PRO A 62 -15.73 12.47 -5.48
CA PRO A 62 -16.61 13.59 -5.16
C PRO A 62 -16.27 14.19 -3.79
N LYS A 63 -16.39 15.50 -3.64
CA LYS A 63 -16.13 16.23 -2.39
C LYS A 63 -17.29 16.07 -1.39
N ILE A 64 -17.52 14.88 -0.93
CA ILE A 64 -18.56 14.49 0.05
C ILE A 64 -17.94 13.65 1.15
N PRO A 65 -18.60 13.48 2.31
CA PRO A 65 -18.14 12.56 3.35
C PRO A 65 -17.86 11.18 2.77
N THR A 66 -16.65 10.66 3.02
CA THR A 66 -16.19 9.45 2.34
C THR A 66 -15.47 8.51 3.31
N ILE A 67 -15.85 7.23 3.28
CA ILE A 67 -15.12 6.15 3.95
C ILE A 67 -14.19 5.50 2.94
N PHE A 68 -12.90 5.43 3.29
CA PHE A 68 -11.87 4.72 2.55
C PHE A 68 -11.63 3.36 3.21
N LEU A 69 -11.53 2.32 2.39
CA LEU A 69 -11.21 0.95 2.82
C LEU A 69 -9.95 0.51 2.11
N ALA A 70 -8.95 0.12 2.87
CA ALA A 70 -7.67 -0.38 2.38
C ALA A 70 -7.38 -1.73 3.07
N ASN A 71 -7.60 -2.82 2.36
CA ASN A 71 -7.27 -4.16 2.84
C ASN A 71 -6.09 -4.70 2.05
N GLU A 72 -4.99 -5.01 2.73
CA GLU A 72 -3.74 -5.49 2.11
C GLU A 72 -3.37 -4.63 0.90
N PHE A 73 -3.39 -3.32 1.10
CA PHE A 73 -3.15 -2.35 0.03
C PHE A 73 -1.80 -1.68 0.16
N PHE A 74 -1.37 -1.39 1.38
CA PHE A 74 -0.13 -0.65 1.62
C PHE A 74 1.10 -1.56 1.67
N ASP A 75 0.95 -2.82 2.02
CA ASP A 75 2.02 -3.82 2.06
C ASP A 75 2.67 -4.11 0.69
N ALA A 76 1.95 -3.83 -0.41
CA ALA A 76 2.43 -3.99 -1.78
C ALA A 76 3.14 -2.75 -2.36
N PHE A 77 3.27 -1.67 -1.57
CA PHE A 77 3.93 -0.45 -2.07
C PHE A 77 5.46 -0.57 -2.07
N PRO A 78 6.15 0.08 -3.03
CA PRO A 78 7.59 0.13 -3.01
C PRO A 78 8.12 0.78 -1.73
N ILE A 79 9.13 0.15 -1.14
CA ILE A 79 9.81 0.63 0.07
C ILE A 79 11.25 1.06 -0.22
N LYS A 80 11.76 1.84 0.70
CA LYS A 80 13.18 2.15 0.85
C LYS A 80 13.66 1.57 2.16
N GLN A 81 14.82 0.95 2.14
CA GLN A 81 15.46 0.36 3.31
C GLN A 81 16.81 1.03 3.55
N TYR A 82 17.03 1.45 4.78
CA TYR A 82 18.27 2.09 5.22
C TYR A 82 18.86 1.33 6.40
N LEU A 83 20.16 1.08 6.32
CA LEU A 83 20.91 0.36 7.33
C LEU A 83 22.06 1.25 7.87
N LYS A 84 22.18 1.33 9.20
CA LYS A 84 23.28 2.00 9.86
C LYS A 84 24.48 1.05 10.03
N LYS A 85 25.64 1.46 9.54
CA LYS A 85 26.92 0.75 9.73
C LYS A 85 27.91 1.72 10.38
N GLY A 86 28.24 1.47 11.65
CA GLY A 86 29.01 2.43 12.42
C GLY A 86 28.25 3.76 12.57
N ASN A 87 28.84 4.84 12.07
CA ASN A 87 28.24 6.17 12.11
C ASN A 87 27.54 6.56 10.80
N ASN A 88 27.65 5.75 9.75
CA ASN A 88 27.14 6.05 8.42
C ASN A 88 25.87 5.27 8.10
N TRP A 89 25.00 5.89 7.28
CA TRP A 89 23.79 5.28 6.78
C TRP A 89 23.95 4.85 5.34
N TYR A 90 23.32 3.72 5.00
CA TYR A 90 23.36 3.10 3.67
C TYR A 90 21.94 2.79 3.22
N GLU A 91 21.58 3.16 2.00
CA GLU A 91 20.34 2.72 1.34
C GLU A 91 20.60 1.40 0.62
N LYS A 92 19.70 0.43 0.78
CA LYS A 92 19.74 -0.85 0.06
C LYS A 92 19.17 -0.69 -1.34
N TYR A 93 19.89 -1.19 -2.33
CA TYR A 93 19.50 -1.22 -3.74
C TYR A 93 19.59 -2.62 -4.31
N ILE A 94 18.92 -2.82 -5.44
CA ILE A 94 19.11 -4.01 -6.27
C ILE A 94 19.92 -3.62 -7.48
N SER A 95 21.05 -4.30 -7.69
CA SER A 95 21.91 -4.12 -8.86
C SER A 95 21.97 -5.38 -9.69
N LEU A 96 22.19 -5.22 -10.98
CA LEU A 96 22.42 -6.32 -11.92
C LEU A 96 23.93 -6.47 -12.13
N LYS A 97 24.53 -7.56 -11.63
CA LYS A 97 25.93 -7.91 -11.86
C LYS A 97 26.02 -9.27 -12.54
N LYS A 98 26.74 -9.35 -13.66
CA LYS A 98 26.94 -10.61 -14.41
C LYS A 98 25.62 -11.38 -14.61
N ASN A 99 24.55 -10.68 -15.01
CA ASN A 99 23.20 -11.23 -15.20
C ASN A 99 22.55 -11.83 -13.93
N LYS A 100 23.02 -11.46 -12.74
CA LYS A 100 22.39 -11.84 -11.47
C LYS A 100 21.97 -10.58 -10.70
N LEU A 101 20.79 -10.64 -10.09
CA LEU A 101 20.35 -9.59 -9.18
C LEU A 101 21.02 -9.76 -7.82
N GLU A 102 21.60 -8.69 -7.31
CA GLU A 102 22.26 -8.66 -6.01
C GLU A 102 21.82 -7.44 -5.21
N VAL A 103 21.69 -7.61 -3.90
CA VAL A 103 21.52 -6.46 -2.98
C VAL A 103 22.86 -5.78 -2.81
N CYS A 104 22.88 -4.46 -2.95
CA CYS A 104 24.04 -3.62 -2.67
C CYS A 104 23.62 -2.43 -1.79
N ASP A 105 24.59 -1.91 -1.06
CA ASP A 105 24.40 -0.77 -0.16
C ASP A 105 25.14 0.45 -0.72
N GLN A 106 24.47 1.59 -0.73
CA GLN A 106 25.03 2.87 -1.13
C GLN A 106 24.97 3.83 0.04
N GLU A 107 26.10 4.47 0.35
CA GLU A 107 26.14 5.46 1.43
C GLU A 107 25.26 6.65 1.12
N VAL A 108 24.50 7.10 2.13
CA VAL A 108 23.56 8.21 2.03
C VAL A 108 23.68 9.13 3.24
N SER A 109 23.34 10.40 3.08
CA SER A 109 23.30 11.34 4.19
C SER A 109 22.14 10.99 5.15
N SER A 110 22.40 11.03 6.46
CA SER A 110 21.37 10.88 7.49
C SER A 110 20.20 11.85 7.31
N LYS A 111 20.43 13.03 6.75
CA LYS A 111 19.39 14.04 6.46
C LYS A 111 18.27 13.51 5.57
N ILE A 112 18.56 12.55 4.69
CA ILE A 112 17.53 11.93 3.85
C ILE A 112 16.55 11.14 4.72
N ILE A 113 17.08 10.42 5.71
CA ILE A 113 16.27 9.56 6.60
C ILE A 113 15.56 10.41 7.64
N GLU A 114 16.25 11.41 8.20
CA GLU A 114 15.68 12.37 9.15
C GLU A 114 14.43 13.06 8.62
N LYS A 115 14.38 13.32 7.32
CA LYS A 115 13.20 13.88 6.64
C LYS A 115 11.95 13.00 6.81
N TYR A 116 12.11 11.69 6.94
CA TYR A 116 11.01 10.73 7.01
C TYR A 116 10.63 10.36 8.44
N ILE A 117 11.59 10.16 9.31
CA ILE A 117 11.37 9.67 10.68
C ILE A 117 11.78 10.66 11.78
N GLY A 118 12.27 11.85 11.40
CA GLY A 118 12.67 12.90 12.33
C GLY A 118 13.75 12.43 13.29
N GLU A 119 13.68 12.88 14.53
CA GLU A 119 14.66 12.55 15.59
C GLU A 119 14.68 11.07 15.99
N ASN A 120 13.68 10.28 15.61
CA ASN A 120 13.65 8.85 15.86
C ASN A 120 14.81 8.11 15.21
N ILE A 121 15.44 8.70 14.18
CA ILE A 121 16.66 8.16 13.57
C ILE A 121 17.77 7.84 14.59
N LYS A 122 17.85 8.58 15.69
CA LYS A 122 18.86 8.38 16.76
C LYS A 122 18.68 7.04 17.49
N LYS A 123 17.48 6.49 17.47
CA LYS A 123 17.11 5.24 18.17
C LYS A 123 17.18 4.01 17.27
N GLU A 124 17.26 4.21 15.96
CA GLU A 124 17.16 3.15 14.97
C GLU A 124 18.53 2.82 14.36
N ASN A 125 18.70 1.54 14.01
CA ASN A 125 19.83 1.05 13.21
C ASN A 125 19.37 0.54 11.83
N PHE A 126 18.08 0.42 11.64
CA PHE A 126 17.42 0.06 10.40
C PHE A 126 16.14 0.88 10.24
N VAL A 127 15.88 1.34 9.02
CA VAL A 127 14.66 2.09 8.70
C VAL A 127 14.09 1.54 7.40
N GLU A 128 12.81 1.17 7.46
CA GLU A 128 12.01 0.80 6.30
C GLU A 128 10.88 1.80 6.13
N TYR A 129 10.70 2.31 4.92
CA TYR A 129 9.80 3.42 4.66
C TYR A 129 9.26 3.38 3.24
N SER A 130 7.96 3.62 3.07
CA SER A 130 7.32 3.74 1.75
C SER A 130 6.91 5.18 1.45
N PRO A 131 7.69 5.93 0.65
CA PRO A 131 7.32 7.30 0.26
C PRO A 131 5.99 7.39 -0.50
N SER A 132 5.69 6.38 -1.31
CA SER A 132 4.45 6.32 -2.10
C SER A 132 3.23 6.03 -1.25
N ALA A 133 3.33 5.11 -0.28
CA ALA A 133 2.27 4.85 0.69
C ALA A 133 1.96 6.11 1.51
N MET A 134 2.99 6.76 2.07
CA MET A 134 2.83 8.00 2.84
C MET A 134 2.20 9.12 2.03
N LYS A 135 2.53 9.24 0.75
CA LYS A 135 1.87 10.21 -0.13
C LYS A 135 0.37 9.97 -0.23
N ILE A 136 -0.05 8.72 -0.41
CA ILE A 136 -1.46 8.36 -0.51
C ILE A 136 -2.17 8.58 0.82
N VAL A 137 -1.57 8.19 1.95
CA VAL A 137 -2.12 8.44 3.29
C VAL A 137 -2.33 9.93 3.51
N ASN A 138 -1.35 10.77 3.15
CA ASN A 138 -1.46 12.21 3.26
C ASN A 138 -2.57 12.80 2.35
N GLU A 139 -2.71 12.29 1.12
CA GLU A 139 -3.79 12.72 0.22
C GLU A 139 -5.17 12.36 0.79
N ILE A 140 -5.33 11.14 1.35
CA ILE A 140 -6.56 10.68 1.98
C ILE A 140 -6.85 11.47 3.26
N SER A 141 -5.86 11.68 4.12
CA SER A 141 -6.01 12.47 5.36
C SER A 141 -6.47 13.89 5.07
N ASN A 142 -5.86 14.54 4.07
CA ASN A 142 -6.26 15.87 3.63
C ASN A 142 -7.69 15.90 3.03
N PHE A 143 -8.08 14.83 2.33
CA PHE A 143 -9.44 14.70 1.80
C PHE A 143 -10.45 14.57 2.94
N ILE A 144 -10.21 13.68 3.90
CA ILE A 144 -11.06 13.45 5.07
C ILE A 144 -11.19 14.73 5.91
N PHE A 145 -10.08 15.42 6.15
CA PHE A 145 -10.07 16.68 6.90
C PHE A 145 -10.99 17.74 6.26
N LYS A 146 -11.03 17.82 4.92
CA LYS A 146 -11.81 18.81 4.19
C LYS A 146 -13.27 18.41 3.94
N ASN A 147 -13.58 17.13 3.87
CA ASN A 147 -14.87 16.64 3.38
C ASN A 147 -15.57 15.71 4.39
N ASN A 148 -14.97 15.47 5.54
CA ASN A 148 -15.35 14.45 6.53
C ASN A 148 -15.20 13.01 5.99
N GLY A 149 -15.29 12.04 6.89
CA GLY A 149 -15.18 10.63 6.58
C GLY A 149 -14.17 9.90 7.45
N GLY A 150 -13.61 8.81 6.95
CA GLY A 150 -12.64 7.99 7.67
C GLY A 150 -11.86 7.07 6.75
N LEU A 151 -10.74 6.53 7.26
CA LEU A 151 -9.95 5.48 6.62
C LEU A 151 -9.94 4.26 7.55
N LEU A 152 -10.42 3.12 7.05
CA LEU A 152 -10.18 1.81 7.65
C LEU A 152 -9.07 1.12 6.87
N MET A 153 -7.97 0.87 7.55
CA MET A 153 -6.80 0.16 7.02
C MET A 153 -6.67 -1.18 7.75
N ILE A 154 -6.62 -2.25 6.97
CA ILE A 154 -6.44 -3.62 7.46
C ILE A 154 -5.22 -4.17 6.73
N ASP A 155 -4.12 -4.36 7.45
CA ASP A 155 -2.87 -4.77 6.85
C ASP A 155 -1.97 -5.44 7.89
N TYR A 156 -0.93 -6.13 7.41
CA TYR A 156 0.04 -6.78 8.27
C TYR A 156 1.04 -5.77 8.83
N GLY A 157 1.25 -5.79 10.14
CA GLY A 157 2.13 -4.84 10.80
C GLY A 157 2.72 -5.36 12.10
N PHE A 158 3.50 -4.54 12.76
CA PHE A 158 3.98 -4.78 14.11
C PHE A 158 3.82 -3.52 14.97
N THR A 159 3.48 -3.70 16.23
CA THR A 159 3.12 -2.60 17.14
C THR A 159 4.22 -2.25 18.14
N SER A 160 5.29 -3.03 18.19
CA SER A 160 6.35 -2.86 19.19
C SER A 160 7.73 -3.25 18.65
N GLY A 161 8.75 -2.70 19.29
CA GLY A 161 10.15 -2.97 18.98
C GLY A 161 10.76 -1.95 18.00
N LYS A 162 12.00 -2.24 17.60
CA LYS A 162 12.75 -1.44 16.62
C LYS A 162 12.33 -1.80 15.21
N MET A 163 12.48 -0.85 14.30
CA MET A 163 12.31 -1.11 12.87
C MET A 163 13.25 -2.23 12.41
N LYS A 164 12.76 -3.08 11.53
CA LYS A 164 13.47 -4.26 11.03
C LYS A 164 13.16 -4.48 9.55
N ASP A 165 13.99 -5.29 8.90
CA ASP A 165 13.75 -5.74 7.53
C ASP A 165 12.51 -6.65 7.50
N THR A 166 11.46 -6.17 6.87
CA THR A 166 10.19 -6.91 6.74
C THR A 166 9.91 -7.33 5.31
N LEU A 167 10.76 -6.92 4.35
CA LEU A 167 10.60 -7.27 2.95
C LEU A 167 10.60 -8.79 2.78
N GLN A 168 9.55 -9.30 2.23
CA GLN A 168 9.38 -10.72 1.97
C GLN A 168 8.88 -10.99 0.56
N SER A 169 9.08 -12.19 0.11
CA SER A 169 8.64 -12.67 -1.17
C SER A 169 8.01 -14.06 -1.00
N VAL A 170 6.81 -14.22 -1.55
CA VAL A 170 6.02 -15.44 -1.41
C VAL A 170 5.61 -15.94 -2.79
N GLN A 171 5.75 -17.23 -3.02
CA GLN A 171 5.27 -17.91 -4.22
C GLN A 171 4.56 -19.21 -3.81
N SER A 172 3.31 -19.39 -4.23
CA SER A 172 2.50 -20.57 -3.88
C SER A 172 2.51 -20.84 -2.36
N HIS A 173 2.28 -19.80 -1.56
CA HIS A 173 2.27 -19.83 -0.09
C HIS A 173 3.60 -20.24 0.57
N ARG A 174 4.72 -20.20 -0.15
CA ARG A 174 6.05 -20.50 0.39
C ARG A 174 6.96 -19.31 0.26
N LYS A 175 7.75 -19.04 1.31
CA LYS A 175 8.78 -18.01 1.25
C LYS A 175 9.80 -18.32 0.15
N THR A 176 10.14 -17.32 -0.62
CA THR A 176 11.10 -17.42 -1.72
C THR A 176 12.02 -16.19 -1.73
N SER A 177 12.95 -16.13 -2.65
CA SER A 177 13.84 -14.98 -2.80
C SER A 177 13.31 -14.06 -3.91
N PHE A 178 13.04 -12.80 -3.58
CA PHE A 178 12.65 -11.78 -4.57
C PHE A 178 13.72 -11.54 -5.66
N LEU A 179 14.98 -11.96 -5.41
CA LEU A 179 16.07 -11.84 -6.39
C LEU A 179 16.04 -12.95 -7.45
N LYS A 180 15.45 -14.11 -7.14
CA LYS A 180 15.48 -15.26 -8.07
C LYS A 180 14.40 -15.20 -9.14
N ASN A 181 13.21 -14.76 -8.79
CA ASN A 181 12.07 -14.77 -9.70
C ASN A 181 11.07 -13.62 -9.41
N PRO A 182 11.50 -12.36 -9.57
CA PRO A 182 10.72 -11.21 -9.13
C PRO A 182 9.37 -11.04 -9.87
N TYR A 183 9.21 -11.66 -11.03
CA TYR A 183 7.97 -11.55 -11.83
C TYR A 183 6.88 -12.56 -11.45
N ASN A 184 7.23 -13.60 -10.68
CA ASN A 184 6.31 -14.69 -10.32
C ASN A 184 6.15 -14.85 -8.81
N THR A 185 6.45 -13.81 -8.05
CA THR A 185 6.33 -13.79 -6.59
C THR A 185 5.58 -12.56 -6.13
N ASP A 186 4.77 -12.72 -5.09
CA ASP A 186 4.21 -11.61 -4.36
C ASP A 186 5.30 -11.03 -3.45
N ILE A 187 5.63 -9.77 -3.63
CA ILE A 187 6.62 -9.05 -2.83
C ILE A 187 5.87 -8.08 -1.94
N THR A 188 5.95 -8.29 -0.64
CA THR A 188 5.25 -7.49 0.37
C THR A 188 6.18 -7.11 1.51
N HIS A 189 5.74 -6.20 2.35
CA HIS A 189 6.40 -5.79 3.58
C HIS A 189 5.36 -5.55 4.69
N LEU A 190 5.79 -5.47 5.94
CA LEU A 190 4.90 -5.07 7.05
C LEU A 190 4.80 -3.55 7.12
N ILE A 191 3.65 -3.04 7.56
CA ILE A 191 3.40 -1.60 7.77
C ILE A 191 3.34 -1.23 9.24
#